data_9eecd2ff0f6aa2285ef393eb8a153543
#
_entry.id   9eecd2ff0f6aa2285ef393eb8a153543
#
_cell.length_a   1.000
_cell.length_b   1.000
_cell.length_c   1.000
_cell.angle_alpha   90.00
_cell.angle_beta   90.00
_cell.angle_gamma   90.00
#
_symmetry.space_group_name_H-M   'P 1'
#
loop_
_entity.id
_entity.type
_entity.pdbx_description
1 polymer ?
#
loop_
_entity_poly.entity_id
_entity_poly.type
_entity_poly.pdbx_seq_one_letter_code
_entity_poly.pdbx_strand_id
1 'polypeptide(L)'
;MIENAPVSRAAPTDAELLAASLEHPESFRVLFERHYQPVWRFLAWRFGGAAAEDACAETFATAFAKRGRYDLSHSDARPWLLGIATNHGRRHARRERGRLKQLAGTVSGTPSAPTVGLDPRGELAQGLLALDERDREPLLLLALADLSYAQIAVALGIPEGTVRSRINLARRQLKEAIQQ
;
A
#
# COMPACT_ATOMS: atom_id res chain seq x y z
N MET A 1 -2.07 -8.29 -52.89
CA MET A 1 -2.90 -8.32 -51.65
C MET A 1 -1.95 -8.57 -50.51
N ILE A 2 -1.56 -7.54 -49.77
CA ILE A 2 -0.72 -7.67 -48.59
C ILE A 2 -1.68 -7.53 -47.40
N GLU A 3 -1.98 -8.68 -46.80
CA GLU A 3 -2.83 -8.81 -45.61
C GLU A 3 -2.07 -8.22 -44.42
N ASN A 4 -2.52 -7.05 -44.00
CA ASN A 4 -1.97 -6.33 -42.85
C ASN A 4 -2.55 -7.01 -41.60
N ALA A 5 -1.84 -8.01 -41.07
CA ALA A 5 -2.18 -8.63 -39.80
C ALA A 5 -2.22 -7.56 -38.71
N PRO A 6 -3.26 -7.50 -37.84
CA PRO A 6 -3.28 -6.54 -36.76
C PRO A 6 -2.12 -6.85 -35.79
N VAL A 7 -1.15 -5.92 -35.73
CA VAL A 7 -0.13 -5.93 -34.71
C VAL A 7 -0.87 -5.85 -33.37
N SER A 8 -0.90 -6.96 -32.63
CA SER A 8 -1.42 -7.01 -31.28
C SER A 8 -0.60 -6.05 -30.43
N ARG A 9 -1.09 -4.83 -30.27
CA ARG A 9 -0.43 -3.80 -29.47
C ARG A 9 -0.52 -4.23 -28.03
N ALA A 10 0.62 -4.59 -27.43
CA ALA A 10 0.67 -4.91 -26.01
C ALA A 10 -0.01 -3.80 -25.20
N ALA A 11 -0.72 -4.18 -24.12
CA ALA A 11 -1.37 -3.19 -23.26
C ALA A 11 -0.31 -2.19 -22.74
N PRO A 12 -0.65 -0.88 -22.69
CA PRO A 12 0.31 0.14 -22.29
C PRO A 12 0.80 -0.12 -20.85
N THR A 13 2.08 0.15 -20.63
CA THR A 13 2.70 0.12 -19.29
C THR A 13 2.18 1.26 -18.42
N ASP A 14 2.36 1.16 -17.10
CA ASP A 14 1.96 2.24 -16.20
C ASP A 14 2.75 3.53 -16.44
N ALA A 15 4.03 3.41 -16.83
CA ALA A 15 4.86 4.54 -17.23
C ALA A 15 4.30 5.28 -18.44
N GLU A 16 3.87 4.54 -19.47
CA GLU A 16 3.24 5.11 -20.66
C GLU A 16 1.91 5.79 -20.33
N LEU A 17 1.09 5.17 -19.47
CA LEU A 17 -0.18 5.75 -19.00
C LEU A 17 0.05 7.04 -18.19
N LEU A 18 1.04 7.06 -17.32
CA LEU A 18 1.40 8.23 -16.52
C LEU A 18 1.94 9.36 -17.39
N ALA A 19 2.83 9.05 -18.34
CA ALA A 19 3.33 10.02 -19.28
C ALA A 19 2.19 10.61 -20.12
N ALA A 20 1.33 9.77 -20.71
CA ALA A 20 0.18 10.21 -21.49
C ALA A 20 -0.81 11.05 -20.66
N SER A 21 -0.96 10.77 -19.37
CA SER A 21 -1.89 11.49 -18.50
C SER A 21 -1.50 12.95 -18.22
N LEU A 22 -0.28 13.36 -18.56
CA LEU A 22 0.15 14.76 -18.43
C LEU A 22 -0.56 15.67 -19.43
N GLU A 23 -0.77 15.17 -20.67
CA GLU A 23 -1.46 15.87 -21.74
C GLU A 23 -2.95 15.46 -21.81
N HIS A 24 -3.23 14.18 -21.53
CA HIS A 24 -4.55 13.54 -21.58
C HIS A 24 -4.92 12.96 -20.19
N PRO A 25 -5.45 13.78 -19.26
CA PRO A 25 -5.74 13.38 -17.89
C PRO A 25 -6.60 12.12 -17.75
N GLU A 26 -7.47 11.86 -18.75
CA GLU A 26 -8.32 10.67 -18.82
C GLU A 26 -7.53 9.35 -18.90
N SER A 27 -6.29 9.37 -19.39
CA SER A 27 -5.41 8.20 -19.45
C SER A 27 -5.11 7.64 -18.05
N PHE A 28 -5.15 8.48 -17.02
CA PHE A 28 -4.96 8.07 -15.63
C PHE A 28 -6.06 7.12 -15.13
N ARG A 29 -7.25 7.15 -15.75
CA ARG A 29 -8.35 6.25 -15.41
C ARG A 29 -7.95 4.78 -15.57
N VAL A 30 -7.21 4.44 -16.62
CA VAL A 30 -6.75 3.06 -16.85
C VAL A 30 -5.81 2.60 -15.72
N LEU A 31 -4.92 3.50 -15.26
CA LEU A 31 -4.04 3.23 -14.12
C LEU A 31 -4.86 3.03 -12.83
N PHE A 32 -5.87 3.86 -12.60
CA PHE A 32 -6.78 3.73 -11.47
C PHE A 32 -7.49 2.38 -11.48
N GLU A 33 -8.13 2.01 -12.60
CA GLU A 33 -8.86 0.75 -12.74
C GLU A 33 -7.95 -0.47 -12.51
N ARG A 34 -6.70 -0.40 -12.99
CA ARG A 34 -5.70 -1.48 -12.84
C ARG A 34 -5.26 -1.70 -11.39
N HIS A 35 -5.07 -0.61 -10.66
CA HIS A 35 -4.43 -0.65 -9.33
C HIS A 35 -5.37 -0.39 -8.16
N TYR A 36 -6.66 -0.07 -8.40
CA TYR A 36 -7.62 0.22 -7.34
C TYR A 36 -7.72 -0.96 -6.35
N GLN A 37 -7.98 -2.17 -6.84
CA GLN A 37 -8.20 -3.33 -5.98
C GLN A 37 -6.97 -3.72 -5.13
N PRO A 38 -5.75 -3.79 -5.67
CA PRO A 38 -4.56 -4.03 -4.86
C PRO A 38 -4.32 -2.98 -3.77
N VAL A 39 -4.48 -1.70 -4.11
CA VAL A 39 -4.30 -0.58 -3.17
C VAL A 39 -5.41 -0.61 -2.10
N TRP A 40 -6.66 -0.80 -2.51
CA TRP A 40 -7.79 -0.90 -1.58
C TRP A 40 -7.62 -2.07 -0.60
N ARG A 41 -7.24 -3.27 -1.08
CA ARG A 41 -7.02 -4.43 -0.20
C ARG A 41 -5.94 -4.15 0.85
N PHE A 42 -4.84 -3.53 0.46
CA PHE A 42 -3.78 -3.14 1.39
C PHE A 42 -4.28 -2.16 2.45
N LEU A 43 -5.04 -1.14 2.04
CA LEU A 43 -5.61 -0.13 2.94
C LEU A 43 -6.74 -0.70 3.81
N ALA A 44 -7.60 -1.56 3.26
CA ALA A 44 -8.71 -2.19 3.95
C ALA A 44 -8.22 -3.11 5.08
N TRP A 45 -7.12 -3.81 4.83
CA TRP A 45 -6.48 -4.58 5.88
C TRP A 45 -6.00 -3.67 7.02
N ARG A 46 -5.50 -2.48 6.70
CA ARG A 46 -4.89 -1.55 7.65
C ARG A 46 -5.91 -0.73 8.47
N PHE A 47 -7.02 -0.34 7.86
CA PHE A 47 -7.96 0.64 8.43
C PHE A 47 -9.40 0.13 8.56
N GLY A 48 -9.72 -1.04 8.01
CA GLY A 48 -11.10 -1.49 7.80
C GLY A 48 -11.72 -0.88 6.55
N GLY A 49 -12.84 -1.46 6.10
CA GLY A 49 -13.42 -1.18 4.79
C GLY A 49 -13.78 0.28 4.52
N ALA A 50 -14.55 0.91 5.41
CA ALA A 50 -15.02 2.29 5.22
C ALA A 50 -13.86 3.31 5.18
N ALA A 51 -12.89 3.21 6.12
CA ALA A 51 -11.73 4.10 6.13
C ALA A 51 -10.76 3.82 4.97
N ALA A 52 -10.78 2.62 4.41
CA ALA A 52 -9.97 2.27 3.26
C ALA A 52 -10.43 2.95 1.98
N GLU A 53 -11.74 3.17 1.80
CA GLU A 53 -12.28 3.87 0.64
C GLU A 53 -11.77 5.32 0.59
N ASP A 54 -11.85 6.03 1.69
CA ASP A 54 -11.35 7.41 1.81
C ASP A 54 -9.83 7.45 1.58
N ALA A 55 -9.08 6.56 2.24
CA ALA A 55 -7.63 6.48 2.08
C ALA A 55 -7.21 6.10 0.65
N CYS A 56 -7.99 5.28 -0.04
CA CYS A 56 -7.78 4.92 -1.43
C CYS A 56 -8.01 6.12 -2.35
N ALA A 57 -9.11 6.85 -2.16
CA ALA A 57 -9.41 8.08 -2.90
C ALA A 57 -8.29 9.13 -2.71
N GLU A 58 -7.85 9.37 -1.46
CA GLU A 58 -6.71 10.27 -1.17
C GLU A 58 -5.41 9.81 -1.82
N THR A 59 -5.16 8.50 -1.87
CA THR A 59 -3.97 7.91 -2.51
C THR A 59 -3.96 8.21 -4.00
N PHE A 60 -5.05 7.94 -4.70
CA PHE A 60 -5.13 8.19 -6.15
C PHE A 60 -5.19 9.67 -6.49
N ALA A 61 -5.85 10.51 -5.68
CA ALA A 61 -5.81 11.97 -5.84
C ALA A 61 -4.37 12.50 -5.70
N THR A 62 -3.63 12.00 -4.71
CA THR A 62 -2.21 12.36 -4.51
C THR A 62 -1.35 11.86 -5.67
N ALA A 63 -1.58 10.64 -6.15
CA ALA A 63 -0.88 10.06 -7.29
C ALA A 63 -1.14 10.90 -8.56
N PHE A 64 -2.39 11.26 -8.83
CA PHE A 64 -2.74 12.13 -9.95
C PHE A 64 -2.04 13.49 -9.86
N ALA A 65 -2.05 14.13 -8.69
CA ALA A 65 -1.38 15.42 -8.49
C ALA A 65 0.15 15.33 -8.66
N LYS A 66 0.75 14.19 -8.35
CA LYS A 66 2.19 13.96 -8.41
C LYS A 66 2.67 13.20 -9.65
N ARG A 67 1.79 12.86 -10.59
CA ARG A 67 2.10 12.01 -11.73
C ARG A 67 3.28 12.47 -12.59
N GLY A 68 3.47 13.79 -12.70
CA GLY A 68 4.64 14.36 -13.40
C GLY A 68 5.98 14.20 -12.68
N ARG A 69 5.99 13.64 -11.47
CA ARG A 69 7.22 13.33 -10.71
C ARG A 69 7.50 11.82 -10.67
N TYR A 70 6.68 11.03 -11.34
CA TYR A 70 6.92 9.59 -11.42
C TYR A 70 8.15 9.31 -12.27
N ASP A 71 8.98 8.37 -11.81
CA ASP A 71 10.15 7.92 -12.57
C ASP A 71 9.70 6.93 -13.66
N LEU A 72 9.64 7.41 -14.89
CA LEU A 72 9.21 6.63 -16.06
C LEU A 72 10.12 5.44 -16.41
N SER A 73 11.28 5.29 -15.76
CA SER A 73 12.12 4.10 -15.91
C SER A 73 11.47 2.85 -15.29
N HIS A 74 10.48 3.02 -14.42
CA HIS A 74 9.72 1.93 -13.82
C HIS A 74 8.42 1.69 -14.59
N SER A 75 8.26 0.50 -15.18
CA SER A 75 7.07 0.14 -15.95
C SER A 75 5.83 -0.18 -15.10
N ASP A 76 6.01 -0.50 -13.81
CA ASP A 76 4.97 -0.84 -12.83
C ASP A 76 4.87 0.27 -11.77
N ALA A 77 3.73 0.97 -11.72
CA ALA A 77 3.48 2.04 -10.76
C ALA A 77 2.98 1.54 -9.39
N ARG A 78 2.72 0.24 -9.22
CA ARG A 78 2.18 -0.32 -7.99
C ARG A 78 3.04 -0.03 -6.76
N PRO A 79 4.39 -0.16 -6.79
CA PRO A 79 5.24 0.21 -5.66
C PRO A 79 5.11 1.68 -5.26
N TRP A 80 5.05 2.58 -6.24
CA TRP A 80 4.88 4.01 -6.01
C TRP A 80 3.51 4.36 -5.41
N LEU A 81 2.42 3.77 -5.93
CA LEU A 81 1.07 3.94 -5.39
C LEU A 81 0.97 3.43 -3.95
N LEU A 82 1.54 2.27 -3.65
CA LEU A 82 1.58 1.70 -2.30
C LEU A 82 2.47 2.51 -1.35
N GLY A 83 3.53 3.14 -1.86
CA GLY A 83 4.32 4.10 -1.10
C GLY A 83 3.50 5.33 -0.68
N ILE A 84 2.67 5.86 -1.59
CA ILE A 84 1.73 6.95 -1.29
C ILE A 84 0.70 6.49 -0.25
N ALA A 85 0.08 5.32 -0.45
CA ALA A 85 -0.89 4.71 0.46
C ALA A 85 -0.31 4.52 1.87
N THR A 86 0.90 4.00 1.97
CA THR A 86 1.63 3.83 3.23
C THR A 86 1.84 5.16 3.95
N ASN A 87 2.22 6.22 3.23
CA ASN A 87 2.43 7.54 3.81
C ASN A 87 1.11 8.17 4.30
N HIS A 88 0.01 8.01 3.57
CA HIS A 88 -1.33 8.41 4.03
C HIS A 88 -1.72 7.65 5.29
N GLY A 89 -1.50 6.35 5.31
CA GLY A 89 -1.76 5.51 6.46
C GLY A 89 -1.03 5.94 7.72
N ARG A 90 0.25 6.25 7.61
CA ARG A 90 1.04 6.77 8.75
C ARG A 90 0.52 8.10 9.28
N ARG A 91 0.08 9.00 8.39
CA ARG A 91 -0.50 10.29 8.78
C ARG A 91 -1.83 10.11 9.49
N HIS A 92 -2.70 9.23 8.97
CA HIS A 92 -3.98 8.92 9.59
C HIS A 92 -3.78 8.34 11.00
N ALA A 93 -2.93 7.34 11.16
CA ALA A 93 -2.63 6.72 12.45
C ALA A 93 -2.01 7.72 13.45
N ARG A 94 -1.21 8.68 13.00
CA ARG A 94 -0.67 9.76 13.87
C ARG A 94 -1.75 10.74 14.32
N ARG A 95 -2.67 11.12 13.43
CA ARG A 95 -3.79 12.03 13.75
C ARG A 95 -4.72 11.37 14.76
N GLU A 96 -5.06 10.10 14.55
CA GLU A 96 -5.96 9.36 15.44
C GLU A 96 -5.34 9.17 16.83
N ARG A 97 -4.05 8.80 16.91
CA ARG A 97 -3.32 8.75 18.19
C ARG A 97 -3.24 10.11 18.89
N GLY A 98 -3.09 11.20 18.13
CA GLY A 98 -3.11 12.57 18.67
C GLY A 98 -4.46 12.93 19.24
N ARG A 99 -5.55 12.60 18.51
CA ARG A 99 -6.93 12.82 18.94
C ARG A 99 -7.27 12.00 20.19
N LEU A 100 -6.89 10.73 20.22
CA LEU A 100 -7.08 9.86 21.37
C LEU A 100 -6.29 10.35 22.59
N LYS A 101 -5.06 10.86 22.43
CA LYS A 101 -4.30 11.46 23.54
C LYS A 101 -4.95 12.72 24.09
N GLN A 102 -5.59 13.53 23.25
CA GLN A 102 -6.36 14.71 23.70
C GLN A 102 -7.66 14.32 24.42
N LEU A 103 -8.28 13.22 24.01
CA LEU A 103 -9.48 12.65 24.63
C LEU A 103 -9.19 11.75 25.83
N ALA A 104 -7.99 11.17 25.91
CA ALA A 104 -7.55 10.20 26.93
C ALA A 104 -7.21 10.84 28.29
N GLY A 105 -7.70 12.07 28.55
CA GLY A 105 -8.04 12.37 29.92
C GLY A 105 -9.09 11.38 30.49
N THR A 106 -9.74 10.53 29.68
CA THR A 106 -10.86 9.70 30.12
C THR A 106 -11.06 8.31 29.53
N VAL A 107 -10.43 7.85 28.44
CA VAL A 107 -10.70 6.48 27.92
C VAL A 107 -9.51 5.86 27.18
N SER A 108 -9.14 4.62 27.55
CA SER A 108 -8.27 3.72 26.78
C SER A 108 -9.03 3.20 25.56
N GLY A 109 -8.79 3.79 24.40
CA GLY A 109 -9.29 3.27 23.12
C GLY A 109 -8.19 2.44 22.43
N THR A 110 -8.44 1.16 22.25
CA THR A 110 -7.65 0.26 21.41
C THR A 110 -7.69 0.73 19.95
N PRO A 111 -6.58 0.70 19.19
CA PRO A 111 -6.61 0.98 17.75
C PRO A 111 -7.58 0.03 17.05
N SER A 112 -8.40 0.56 16.13
CA SER A 112 -9.32 -0.24 15.33
C SER A 112 -8.55 -1.34 14.60
N ALA A 113 -8.91 -2.59 14.86
CA ALA A 113 -8.27 -3.75 14.28
C ALA A 113 -8.62 -3.85 12.77
N PRO A 114 -7.68 -4.26 11.92
CA PRO A 114 -7.93 -4.50 10.50
C PRO A 114 -8.94 -5.63 10.29
N THR A 115 -9.94 -5.41 9.41
CA THR A 115 -11.13 -6.28 9.36
C THR A 115 -11.35 -6.99 8.01
N VAL A 116 -10.39 -7.00 7.10
CA VAL A 116 -10.62 -7.67 5.80
C VAL A 116 -9.78 -8.94 5.71
N GLY A 117 -10.45 -10.08 5.80
CA GLY A 117 -9.89 -11.40 5.49
C GLY A 117 -9.16 -12.13 6.62
N LEU A 118 -8.96 -11.51 7.77
CA LEU A 118 -8.48 -12.16 8.99
C LEU A 118 -9.50 -11.92 10.12
N ASP A 119 -9.75 -12.95 10.92
CA ASP A 119 -10.46 -12.75 12.17
C ASP A 119 -9.64 -11.78 13.04
N PRO A 120 -10.18 -10.59 13.40
CA PRO A 120 -9.43 -9.61 14.20
C PRO A 120 -9.04 -10.14 15.59
N ARG A 121 -9.67 -11.23 16.03
CA ARG A 121 -9.41 -11.93 17.29
C ARG A 121 -8.44 -13.09 17.11
N GLY A 122 -8.09 -13.47 15.87
CA GLY A 122 -7.15 -14.54 15.58
C GLY A 122 -5.73 -14.19 16.04
N GLU A 123 -4.98 -15.18 16.50
CA GLU A 123 -3.60 -15.05 16.96
C GLU A 123 -2.69 -14.36 15.94
N LEU A 124 -2.88 -14.64 14.65
CA LEU A 124 -2.15 -14.00 13.56
C LEU A 124 -2.39 -12.48 13.50
N ALA A 125 -3.65 -12.05 13.64
CA ALA A 125 -3.99 -10.64 13.60
C ALA A 125 -3.42 -9.91 14.82
N GLN A 126 -3.50 -10.51 16.00
CA GLN A 126 -2.92 -9.97 17.23
C GLN A 126 -1.40 -9.91 17.15
N GLY A 127 -0.75 -10.97 16.66
CA GLY A 127 0.69 -10.99 16.43
C GLY A 127 1.16 -9.91 15.47
N LEU A 128 0.43 -9.70 14.36
CA LEU A 128 0.73 -8.62 13.41
C LEU A 128 0.55 -7.24 14.04
N LEU A 129 -0.46 -7.03 14.88
CA LEU A 129 -0.69 -5.76 15.57
C LEU A 129 0.38 -5.47 16.64
N ALA A 130 0.97 -6.49 17.25
CA ALA A 130 2.04 -6.36 18.23
C ALA A 130 3.39 -5.95 17.59
N LEU A 131 3.59 -6.19 16.28
CA LEU A 131 4.81 -5.78 15.59
C LEU A 131 4.95 -4.25 15.56
N ASP A 132 6.20 -3.76 15.64
CA ASP A 132 6.50 -2.36 15.34
C ASP A 132 6.04 -2.03 13.90
N GLU A 133 5.48 -0.84 13.70
CA GLU A 133 4.98 -0.41 12.40
C GLU A 133 6.05 -0.49 11.30
N ARG A 134 7.32 -0.22 11.65
CA ARG A 134 8.46 -0.27 10.72
C ARG A 134 8.74 -1.68 10.19
N ASP A 135 8.45 -2.70 10.98
CA ASP A 135 8.71 -4.10 10.63
C ASP A 135 7.45 -4.76 10.04
N ARG A 136 6.28 -4.37 10.52
CA ARG A 136 4.98 -4.81 10.02
C ARG A 136 4.72 -4.36 8.59
N GLU A 137 5.03 -3.10 8.24
CA GLU A 137 4.73 -2.53 6.93
C GLU A 137 5.40 -3.26 5.75
N PRO A 138 6.72 -3.53 5.76
CA PRO A 138 7.34 -4.33 4.70
C PRO A 138 6.75 -5.73 4.57
N LEU A 139 6.39 -6.36 5.69
CA LEU A 139 5.76 -7.68 5.70
C LEU A 139 4.37 -7.65 5.03
N LEU A 140 3.57 -6.62 5.30
CA LEU A 140 2.26 -6.45 4.67
C LEU A 140 2.35 -6.17 3.18
N LEU A 141 3.30 -5.34 2.74
CA LEU A 141 3.53 -5.08 1.32
C LEU A 141 3.95 -6.35 0.58
N LEU A 142 4.76 -7.20 1.21
CA LEU A 142 5.12 -8.50 0.66
C LEU A 142 3.91 -9.45 0.57
N ALA A 143 3.13 -9.55 1.65
CA ALA A 143 2.10 -10.57 1.78
C ALA A 143 0.77 -10.21 1.07
N LEU A 144 0.38 -8.93 1.07
CA LEU A 144 -0.92 -8.48 0.57
C LEU A 144 -0.85 -7.82 -0.80
N ALA A 145 0.29 -7.22 -1.13
CA ALA A 145 0.48 -6.50 -2.39
C ALA A 145 1.41 -7.24 -3.35
N ASP A 146 1.95 -8.37 -2.94
CA ASP A 146 2.85 -9.23 -3.73
C ASP A 146 4.03 -8.46 -4.34
N LEU A 147 4.61 -7.54 -3.54
CA LEU A 147 5.78 -6.78 -3.95
C LEU A 147 7.07 -7.55 -3.67
N SER A 148 8.02 -7.49 -4.61
CA SER A 148 9.39 -7.95 -4.37
C SER A 148 10.11 -7.06 -3.35
N TYR A 149 11.21 -7.52 -2.78
CA TYR A 149 12.01 -6.73 -1.83
C TYR A 149 12.52 -5.42 -2.43
N ALA A 150 12.92 -5.43 -3.70
CA ALA A 150 13.32 -4.23 -4.43
C ALA A 150 12.14 -3.25 -4.58
N GLN A 151 10.96 -3.74 -4.92
CA GLN A 151 9.75 -2.92 -5.02
C GLN A 151 9.31 -2.34 -3.68
N ILE A 152 9.41 -3.11 -2.59
CA ILE A 152 9.16 -2.63 -1.22
C ILE A 152 10.17 -1.54 -0.83
N ALA A 153 11.44 -1.70 -1.21
CA ALA A 153 12.48 -0.69 -0.99
C ALA A 153 12.11 0.64 -1.65
N VAL A 154 11.66 0.60 -2.91
CA VAL A 154 11.13 1.77 -3.64
C VAL A 154 9.90 2.36 -2.94
N ALA A 155 8.91 1.53 -2.59
CA ALA A 155 7.67 1.98 -1.94
C ALA A 155 7.92 2.68 -0.61
N LEU A 156 8.84 2.17 0.20
CA LEU A 156 9.13 2.70 1.54
C LEU A 156 10.27 3.72 1.57
N GLY A 157 11.02 3.89 0.48
CA GLY A 157 12.18 4.78 0.40
C GLY A 157 13.33 4.34 1.33
N ILE A 158 13.56 3.03 1.45
CA ILE A 158 14.60 2.44 2.31
C ILE A 158 15.46 1.42 1.52
N PRO A 159 16.72 1.15 1.91
CA PRO A 159 17.55 0.15 1.25
C PRO A 159 16.93 -1.26 1.27
N GLU A 160 17.12 -2.04 0.22
CA GLU A 160 16.60 -3.43 0.14
C GLU A 160 17.14 -4.32 1.28
N GLY A 161 18.39 -4.13 1.69
CA GLY A 161 18.95 -4.84 2.85
C GLY A 161 18.17 -4.55 4.15
N THR A 162 17.66 -3.32 4.31
CA THR A 162 16.80 -2.93 5.43
C THR A 162 15.42 -3.59 5.33
N VAL A 163 14.85 -3.69 4.12
CA VAL A 163 13.60 -4.43 3.89
C VAL A 163 13.75 -5.88 4.32
N ARG A 164 14.82 -6.54 3.87
CA ARG A 164 15.12 -7.94 4.18
C ARG A 164 15.26 -8.18 5.69
N SER A 165 16.03 -7.34 6.38
CA SER A 165 16.23 -7.48 7.83
C SER A 165 14.92 -7.28 8.61
N ARG A 166 14.11 -6.29 8.23
CA ARG A 166 12.81 -6.01 8.87
C ARG A 166 11.80 -7.15 8.66
N ILE A 167 11.69 -7.67 7.43
CA ILE A 167 10.80 -8.81 7.15
C ILE A 167 11.22 -10.04 7.94
N ASN A 168 12.53 -10.32 8.02
CA ASN A 168 13.03 -11.46 8.79
C ASN A 168 12.75 -11.31 10.30
N LEU A 169 12.92 -10.08 10.83
CA LEU A 169 12.59 -9.78 12.23
C LEU A 169 11.10 -9.96 12.49
N ALA A 170 10.26 -9.36 11.65
CA ALA A 170 8.80 -9.46 11.75
C ALA A 170 8.31 -10.91 11.71
N ARG A 171 8.85 -11.74 10.80
CA ARG A 171 8.49 -13.17 10.69
C ARG A 171 8.87 -13.95 11.94
N ARG A 172 10.05 -13.66 12.53
CA ARG A 172 10.49 -14.32 13.76
C ARG A 172 9.57 -13.96 14.92
N GLN A 173 9.32 -12.67 15.15
CA GLN A 173 8.42 -12.19 16.21
C GLN A 173 7.00 -12.74 16.07
N LEU A 174 6.49 -12.78 14.83
CA LEU A 174 5.17 -13.33 14.56
C LEU A 174 5.09 -14.83 14.87
N LYS A 175 6.13 -15.59 14.50
CA LYS A 175 6.21 -17.02 14.84
C LYS A 175 6.24 -17.26 16.35
N GLU A 176 7.00 -16.45 17.08
CA GLU A 176 7.07 -16.52 18.54
C GLU A 176 5.71 -16.18 19.20
N ALA A 177 4.98 -15.22 18.66
CA ALA A 177 3.68 -14.81 19.17
C ALA A 177 2.56 -15.85 18.94
N ILE A 178 2.63 -16.65 17.86
CA ILE A 178 1.64 -17.69 17.53
C ILE A 178 1.93 -19.02 18.28
N GLN A 179 3.15 -19.22 18.78
CA GLN A 179 3.53 -20.45 19.46
C GLN A 179 3.34 -20.38 20.99
N GLN A 180 2.87 -19.26 21.53
CA GLN A 180 2.54 -19.06 22.95
C GLN A 180 1.06 -19.30 23.23
#